data_61aa29c61695737666eefd92c3cfc8f6
#
_entry.id   61aa29c61695737666eefd92c3cfc8f6
#
_cell.length_a   1.000
_cell.length_b   1.000
_cell.length_c   1.000
_cell.angle_alpha   90.00
_cell.angle_beta   90.00
_cell.angle_gamma   90.00
#
_symmetry.space_group_name_H-M   'P 1'
#
loop_
_entity.id
_entity.type
_entity.pdbx_description
1 polymer ?
#
loop_
_entity_poly.entity_id
_entity_poly.type
_entity_poly.pdbx_seq_one_letter_code
_entity_poly.pdbx_strand_id
1 'polypeptide(L)'
;AGRYQQIVDASATDFSLPESEPAFQSLLSTAEGLRQAHGDSHYAVLAAAVVAAQAVERGEYDLAVSQLTFAESASDEPELKALMAMRLARLELYLGEAEAALARVQAIQSPGLDASLTELLGDIYVELSEPSNARAAYQSARQSLVQSGLNTALIDLKLSALPEG
;
A
#
# COMPACT_ATOMS: atom_id res chain seq x y z
N ALA A 1 -25.41 4.73 -0.97
CA ALA A 1 -25.17 4.01 0.29
C ALA A 1 -25.04 2.49 0.06
N GLY A 2 -25.92 1.85 -0.75
CA GLY A 2 -25.90 0.39 -0.93
C GLY A 2 -24.64 -0.18 -1.58
N ARG A 3 -24.10 0.48 -2.61
CA ARG A 3 -22.89 -0.01 -3.32
C ARG A 3 -21.63 0.04 -2.45
N TYR A 4 -21.47 1.10 -1.65
CA TYR A 4 -20.33 1.18 -0.74
C TYR A 4 -20.41 0.11 0.36
N GLN A 5 -21.59 -0.17 0.90
CA GLN A 5 -21.76 -1.24 1.87
C GLN A 5 -21.36 -2.60 1.28
N GLN A 6 -21.68 -2.88 0.02
CA GLN A 6 -21.22 -4.09 -0.66
C GLN A 6 -19.69 -4.19 -0.75
N ILE A 7 -18.98 -3.06 -0.98
CA ILE A 7 -17.52 -3.02 -0.97
C ILE A 7 -16.97 -3.33 0.44
N VAL A 8 -17.57 -2.73 1.48
CA VAL A 8 -17.15 -2.97 2.88
C VAL A 8 -17.38 -4.43 3.26
N ASP A 9 -18.53 -5.00 2.93
CA ASP A 9 -18.84 -6.41 3.22
C ASP A 9 -17.88 -7.35 2.47
N ALA A 10 -17.53 -7.02 1.23
CA ALA A 10 -16.56 -7.77 0.43
C ALA A 10 -15.16 -7.74 1.04
N SER A 11 -14.76 -6.68 1.74
CA SER A 11 -13.42 -6.59 2.35
C SER A 11 -13.14 -7.65 3.42
N ALA A 12 -14.18 -8.28 3.95
CA ALA A 12 -14.09 -9.36 4.95
C ALA A 12 -14.16 -10.76 4.32
N THR A 13 -14.30 -10.88 3.01
CA THR A 13 -14.41 -12.15 2.28
C THR A 13 -13.02 -12.63 1.87
N ASP A 14 -12.72 -13.90 2.06
CA ASP A 14 -11.52 -14.54 1.49
C ASP A 14 -11.74 -14.82 0.00
N PHE A 15 -11.13 -14.01 -0.84
CA PHE A 15 -11.22 -14.13 -2.29
C PHE A 15 -10.13 -15.01 -2.92
N SER A 16 -9.22 -15.58 -2.13
CA SER A 16 -8.18 -16.49 -2.63
C SER A 16 -8.73 -17.84 -3.09
N LEU A 17 -9.95 -18.19 -2.67
CA LEU A 17 -10.59 -19.46 -2.94
C LEU A 17 -11.34 -19.44 -4.29
N PRO A 18 -11.30 -20.52 -5.09
CA PRO A 18 -11.99 -20.60 -6.39
C PRO A 18 -13.50 -20.36 -6.31
N GLU A 19 -14.14 -20.80 -5.22
CA GLU A 19 -15.58 -20.60 -4.99
C GLU A 19 -15.97 -19.13 -4.78
N SER A 20 -15.02 -18.27 -4.47
CA SER A 20 -15.26 -16.83 -4.30
C SER A 20 -15.28 -16.04 -5.62
N GLU A 21 -14.97 -16.67 -6.76
CA GLU A 21 -14.90 -16.01 -8.07
C GLU A 21 -16.15 -15.17 -8.42
N PRO A 22 -17.39 -15.68 -8.28
CA PRO A 22 -18.57 -14.86 -8.58
C PRO A 22 -18.69 -13.62 -7.68
N ALA A 23 -18.27 -13.73 -6.40
CA ALA A 23 -18.27 -12.61 -5.46
C ALA A 23 -17.19 -11.58 -5.84
N PHE A 24 -16.01 -12.03 -6.27
CA PHE A 24 -14.96 -11.15 -6.76
C PHE A 24 -15.38 -10.39 -8.02
N GLN A 25 -16.00 -11.05 -8.98
CA GLN A 25 -16.55 -10.41 -10.19
C GLN A 25 -17.64 -9.38 -9.83
N SER A 26 -18.46 -9.65 -8.82
CA SER A 26 -19.43 -8.69 -8.30
C SER A 26 -18.75 -7.46 -7.66
N LEU A 27 -17.67 -7.67 -6.92
CA LEU A 27 -16.85 -6.60 -6.34
C LEU A 27 -16.25 -5.72 -7.44
N LEU A 28 -15.64 -6.32 -8.48
CA LEU A 28 -15.08 -5.60 -9.62
C LEU A 28 -16.14 -4.74 -10.33
N SER A 29 -17.30 -5.33 -10.64
CA SER A 29 -18.38 -4.61 -11.31
C SER A 29 -18.93 -3.46 -10.47
N THR A 30 -18.99 -3.62 -9.15
CA THR A 30 -19.45 -2.60 -8.22
C THR A 30 -18.45 -1.44 -8.15
N ALA A 31 -17.15 -1.76 -8.03
CA ALA A 31 -16.07 -0.76 -8.00
C ALA A 31 -16.01 0.02 -9.31
N GLU A 32 -16.11 -0.67 -10.47
CA GLU A 32 -16.14 -0.02 -11.77
C GLU A 32 -17.38 0.90 -11.93
N GLY A 33 -18.54 0.46 -11.46
CA GLY A 33 -19.76 1.28 -11.47
C GLY A 33 -19.64 2.52 -10.57
N LEU A 34 -18.90 2.46 -9.47
CA LEU A 34 -18.57 3.62 -8.64
C LEU A 34 -17.61 4.56 -9.37
N ARG A 35 -16.58 4.01 -10.01
CA ARG A 35 -15.59 4.76 -10.79
C ARG A 35 -16.24 5.53 -11.94
N GLN A 36 -17.14 4.89 -12.69
CA GLN A 36 -17.82 5.53 -13.82
C GLN A 36 -18.82 6.62 -13.38
N ALA A 37 -19.51 6.41 -12.26
CA ALA A 37 -20.52 7.35 -11.78
C ALA A 37 -19.91 8.52 -10.98
N HIS A 38 -18.80 8.29 -10.29
CA HIS A 38 -18.21 9.19 -9.29
C HIS A 38 -16.70 8.96 -9.18
N GLY A 39 -15.96 9.06 -10.31
CA GLY A 39 -14.56 8.64 -10.43
C GLY A 39 -13.58 9.32 -9.47
N ASP A 40 -13.85 10.55 -9.07
CA ASP A 40 -13.08 11.36 -8.13
C ASP A 40 -13.58 11.29 -6.69
N SER A 41 -14.63 10.49 -6.43
CA SER A 41 -15.18 10.38 -5.09
C SER A 41 -14.29 9.53 -4.17
N HIS A 42 -14.27 9.91 -2.90
CA HIS A 42 -13.66 9.11 -1.84
C HIS A 42 -14.09 7.63 -1.86
N TYR A 43 -15.36 7.35 -2.19
CA TYR A 43 -15.90 5.99 -2.29
C TYR A 43 -15.31 5.20 -3.47
N ALA A 44 -15.06 5.83 -4.61
CA ALA A 44 -14.42 5.18 -5.75
C ALA A 44 -12.95 4.85 -5.44
N VAL A 45 -12.24 5.75 -4.77
CA VAL A 45 -10.86 5.54 -4.31
C VAL A 45 -10.77 4.37 -3.33
N LEU A 46 -11.65 4.34 -2.31
CA LEU A 46 -11.67 3.24 -1.33
C LEU A 46 -12.08 1.91 -1.97
N ALA A 47 -13.03 1.91 -2.91
CA ALA A 47 -13.42 0.71 -3.64
C ALA A 47 -12.25 0.13 -4.44
N ALA A 48 -11.50 0.98 -5.15
CA ALA A 48 -10.30 0.57 -5.87
C ALA A 48 -9.22 0.00 -4.92
N ALA A 49 -9.04 0.60 -3.75
CA ALA A 49 -8.11 0.09 -2.74
C ALA A 49 -8.51 -1.29 -2.20
N VAL A 50 -9.81 -1.57 -2.05
CA VAL A 50 -10.31 -2.90 -1.65
C VAL A 50 -10.08 -3.90 -2.77
N VAL A 51 -10.42 -3.57 -4.03
CA VAL A 51 -10.15 -4.44 -5.17
C VAL A 51 -8.66 -4.75 -5.28
N ALA A 52 -7.79 -3.76 -5.11
CA ALA A 52 -6.35 -3.96 -5.17
C ALA A 52 -5.85 -4.94 -4.10
N ALA A 53 -6.36 -4.82 -2.86
CA ALA A 53 -5.99 -5.75 -1.78
C ALA A 53 -6.39 -7.19 -2.13
N GLN A 54 -7.61 -7.39 -2.63
CA GLN A 54 -8.09 -8.71 -3.02
C GLN A 54 -7.34 -9.27 -4.25
N ALA A 55 -6.99 -8.40 -5.19
CA ALA A 55 -6.19 -8.78 -6.35
C ALA A 55 -4.77 -9.26 -5.95
N VAL A 56 -4.15 -8.62 -4.95
CA VAL A 56 -2.86 -9.08 -4.38
C VAL A 56 -2.99 -10.48 -3.79
N GLU A 57 -4.02 -10.75 -2.99
CA GLU A 57 -4.26 -12.07 -2.38
C GLU A 57 -4.47 -13.16 -3.43
N ARG A 58 -5.01 -12.80 -4.60
CA ARG A 58 -5.23 -13.69 -5.74
C ARG A 58 -4.02 -13.84 -6.66
N GLY A 59 -2.96 -13.05 -6.45
CA GLY A 59 -1.80 -12.98 -7.35
C GLY A 59 -2.07 -12.21 -8.66
N GLU A 60 -3.17 -11.47 -8.74
CA GLU A 60 -3.56 -10.65 -9.89
C GLU A 60 -2.89 -9.27 -9.79
N TYR A 61 -1.55 -9.24 -9.81
CA TYR A 61 -0.76 -8.03 -9.49
C TYR A 61 -0.97 -6.89 -10.49
N ASP A 62 -1.15 -7.17 -11.79
CA ASP A 62 -1.43 -6.14 -12.80
C ASP A 62 -2.74 -5.40 -12.47
N LEU A 63 -3.76 -6.13 -12.04
CA LEU A 63 -5.01 -5.54 -11.58
C LEU A 63 -4.79 -4.69 -10.33
N ALA A 64 -4.03 -5.19 -9.36
CA ALA A 64 -3.73 -4.45 -8.13
C ALA A 64 -2.99 -3.13 -8.43
N VAL A 65 -1.97 -3.15 -9.29
CA VAL A 65 -1.24 -1.96 -9.74
C VAL A 65 -2.19 -0.97 -10.41
N SER A 66 -3.03 -1.43 -11.33
CA SER A 66 -4.00 -0.58 -12.04
C SER A 66 -4.98 0.10 -11.07
N GLN A 67 -5.50 -0.63 -10.09
CA GLN A 67 -6.46 -0.10 -9.11
C GLN A 67 -5.78 0.89 -8.14
N LEU A 68 -4.57 0.62 -7.67
CA LEU A 68 -3.83 1.55 -6.81
C LEU A 68 -3.40 2.81 -7.54
N THR A 69 -2.98 2.70 -8.81
CA THR A 69 -2.65 3.85 -9.66
C THR A 69 -3.88 4.75 -9.86
N PHE A 70 -5.04 4.16 -10.13
CA PHE A 70 -6.28 4.91 -10.19
C PHE A 70 -6.58 5.59 -8.85
N ALA A 71 -6.52 4.86 -7.74
CA ALA A 71 -6.83 5.38 -6.40
C ALA A 71 -5.90 6.53 -5.99
N GLU A 72 -4.59 6.44 -6.30
CA GLU A 72 -3.63 7.51 -6.08
C GLU A 72 -3.96 8.75 -6.92
N SER A 73 -4.25 8.58 -8.22
CA SER A 73 -4.48 9.69 -9.13
C SER A 73 -5.83 10.38 -8.90
N ALA A 74 -6.84 9.64 -8.48
CA ALA A 74 -8.20 10.13 -8.27
C ALA A 74 -8.42 10.75 -6.89
N SER A 75 -7.48 10.58 -5.94
CA SER A 75 -7.62 11.14 -4.61
C SER A 75 -7.20 12.60 -4.55
N ASP A 76 -8.11 13.47 -4.12
CA ASP A 76 -7.84 14.87 -3.82
C ASP A 76 -7.41 15.10 -2.36
N GLU A 77 -7.57 14.09 -1.49
CA GLU A 77 -7.14 14.13 -0.10
C GLU A 77 -5.65 13.74 0.02
N PRO A 78 -4.76 14.65 0.47
CA PRO A 78 -3.32 14.40 0.48
C PRO A 78 -2.93 13.13 1.28
N GLU A 79 -3.58 12.89 2.41
CA GLU A 79 -3.30 11.75 3.29
C GLU A 79 -3.73 10.43 2.63
N LEU A 80 -4.90 10.42 1.98
CA LEU A 80 -5.39 9.24 1.27
C LEU A 80 -4.53 8.96 0.03
N LYS A 81 -4.17 9.99 -0.72
CA LYS A 81 -3.23 9.89 -1.86
C LYS A 81 -1.89 9.30 -1.42
N ALA A 82 -1.30 9.82 -0.34
CA ALA A 82 -0.06 9.31 0.22
C ALA A 82 -0.18 7.84 0.65
N LEU A 83 -1.31 7.44 1.25
CA LEU A 83 -1.58 6.06 1.62
C LEU A 83 -1.66 5.14 0.39
N MET A 84 -2.32 5.58 -0.70
CA MET A 84 -2.40 4.78 -1.93
C MET A 84 -1.03 4.67 -2.61
N ALA A 85 -0.27 5.77 -2.67
CA ALA A 85 1.10 5.77 -3.17
C ALA A 85 2.01 4.82 -2.37
N MET A 86 1.91 4.81 -1.04
CA MET A 86 2.67 3.90 -0.19
C MET A 86 2.31 2.42 -0.42
N ARG A 87 1.03 2.11 -0.62
CA ARG A 87 0.59 0.74 -0.96
C ARG A 87 1.12 0.30 -2.32
N LEU A 88 1.09 1.20 -3.29
CA LEU A 88 1.63 0.92 -4.63
C LEU A 88 3.15 0.71 -4.58
N ALA A 89 3.89 1.53 -3.82
CA ALA A 89 5.33 1.35 -3.62
C ALA A 89 5.68 -0.01 -2.97
N ARG A 90 4.87 -0.48 -2.02
CA ARG A 90 5.05 -1.82 -1.44
C ARG A 90 4.83 -2.93 -2.47
N LEU A 91 3.85 -2.76 -3.35
CA LEU A 91 3.59 -3.72 -4.43
C LEU A 91 4.71 -3.70 -5.47
N GLU A 92 5.18 -2.51 -5.87
CA GLU A 92 6.35 -2.36 -6.76
C GLU A 92 7.59 -3.04 -6.17
N LEU A 93 7.86 -2.83 -4.88
CA LEU A 93 8.96 -3.51 -4.19
C LEU A 93 8.79 -5.04 -4.20
N TYR A 94 7.58 -5.53 -3.93
CA TYR A 94 7.28 -6.96 -3.97
C TYR A 94 7.48 -7.57 -5.37
N LEU A 95 7.22 -6.80 -6.42
CA LEU A 95 7.42 -7.21 -7.83
C LEU A 95 8.88 -7.08 -8.30
N GLY A 96 9.79 -6.63 -7.42
CA GLY A 96 11.21 -6.44 -7.74
C GLY A 96 11.51 -5.11 -8.43
N GLU A 97 10.58 -4.17 -8.42
CA GLU A 97 10.70 -2.83 -9.03
C GLU A 97 11.19 -1.81 -7.98
N ALA A 98 12.31 -2.11 -7.32
CA ALA A 98 12.78 -1.35 -6.16
C ALA A 98 13.09 0.13 -6.49
N GLU A 99 13.62 0.44 -7.68
CA GLU A 99 13.88 1.82 -8.12
C GLU A 99 12.57 2.61 -8.32
N ALA A 100 11.52 1.98 -8.85
CA ALA A 100 10.21 2.61 -9.00
C ALA A 100 9.59 2.88 -7.62
N ALA A 101 9.64 1.91 -6.71
CA ALA A 101 9.21 2.05 -5.33
C ALA A 101 9.96 3.19 -4.61
N LEU A 102 11.28 3.30 -4.79
CA LEU A 102 12.09 4.37 -4.21
C LEU A 102 11.64 5.75 -4.70
N ALA A 103 11.51 5.91 -6.01
CA ALA A 103 11.07 7.17 -6.61
C ALA A 103 9.68 7.60 -6.10
N ARG A 104 8.76 6.63 -5.96
CA ARG A 104 7.41 6.87 -5.45
C ARG A 104 7.43 7.31 -4.00
N VAL A 105 8.14 6.58 -3.12
CA VAL A 105 8.19 6.90 -1.68
C VAL A 105 8.82 8.27 -1.44
N GLN A 106 9.88 8.62 -2.20
CA GLN A 106 10.52 9.94 -2.10
C GLN A 106 9.60 11.10 -2.52
N ALA A 107 8.60 10.86 -3.35
CA ALA A 107 7.62 11.86 -3.76
C ALA A 107 6.49 12.07 -2.72
N ILE A 108 6.32 11.15 -1.76
CA ILE A 108 5.26 11.25 -0.75
C ILE A 108 5.64 12.29 0.32
N GLN A 109 4.72 13.23 0.55
CA GLN A 109 4.83 14.21 1.63
C GLN A 109 3.60 14.05 2.53
N SER A 110 3.74 13.35 3.65
CA SER A 110 2.66 13.15 4.60
C SER A 110 3.21 12.95 6.02
N PRO A 111 3.17 13.98 6.86
CA PRO A 111 3.75 13.92 8.21
C PRO A 111 3.18 12.80 9.10
N GLY A 112 1.95 12.35 8.83
CA GLY A 112 1.32 11.27 9.60
C GLY A 112 1.82 9.86 9.27
N LEU A 113 2.63 9.70 8.20
CA LEU A 113 3.12 8.40 7.71
C LEU A 113 4.64 8.22 7.88
N ASP A 114 5.32 9.12 8.58
CA ASP A 114 6.79 9.17 8.64
C ASP A 114 7.43 7.83 9.04
N ALA A 115 6.94 7.18 10.09
CA ALA A 115 7.47 5.89 10.53
C ALA A 115 7.30 4.79 9.46
N SER A 116 6.12 4.71 8.83
CA SER A 116 5.81 3.71 7.81
C SER A 116 6.54 3.96 6.49
N LEU A 117 6.75 5.23 6.14
CA LEU A 117 7.50 5.61 4.94
C LEU A 117 9.00 5.32 5.11
N THR A 118 9.57 5.67 6.27
CA THR A 118 10.98 5.41 6.55
C THR A 118 11.28 3.92 6.75
N GLU A 119 10.33 3.14 7.28
CA GLU A 119 10.43 1.69 7.29
C GLU A 119 10.47 1.12 5.87
N LEU A 120 9.52 1.53 5.00
CA LEU A 120 9.47 1.10 3.60
C LEU A 120 10.72 1.52 2.83
N LEU A 121 11.26 2.73 3.07
CA LEU A 121 12.55 3.15 2.51
C LEU A 121 13.68 2.21 2.92
N GLY A 122 13.69 1.77 4.18
CA GLY A 122 14.66 0.79 4.66
C GLY A 122 14.56 -0.54 3.89
N ASP A 123 13.33 -1.05 3.70
CA ASP A 123 13.08 -2.28 2.93
C ASP A 123 13.54 -2.13 1.47
N ILE A 124 13.26 -0.99 0.84
CA ILE A 124 13.69 -0.68 -0.53
C ILE A 124 15.23 -0.64 -0.63
N TYR A 125 15.91 0.02 0.30
CA TYR A 125 17.37 0.08 0.31
C TYR A 125 18.04 -1.28 0.55
N VAL A 126 17.38 -2.18 1.29
CA VAL A 126 17.84 -3.57 1.40
C VAL A 126 17.81 -4.26 0.05
N GLU A 127 16.71 -4.13 -0.69
CA GLU A 127 16.55 -4.73 -2.03
C GLU A 127 17.57 -4.14 -3.02
N LEU A 128 17.84 -2.84 -2.93
CA LEU A 128 18.86 -2.16 -3.72
C LEU A 128 20.32 -2.48 -3.29
N SER A 129 20.50 -3.32 -2.27
CA SER A 129 21.83 -3.65 -1.71
C SER A 129 22.59 -2.43 -1.16
N GLU A 130 21.86 -1.49 -0.56
CA GLU A 130 22.36 -0.25 0.05
C GLU A 130 22.24 -0.28 1.60
N PRO A 131 23.01 -1.12 2.31
CA PRO A 131 22.81 -1.38 3.74
C PRO A 131 23.00 -0.15 4.63
N SER A 132 23.84 0.79 4.23
CA SER A 132 24.05 2.05 4.99
C SER A 132 22.81 2.93 4.95
N ASN A 133 22.16 3.06 3.78
CA ASN A 133 20.93 3.81 3.60
C ASN A 133 19.75 3.09 4.29
N ALA A 134 19.69 1.77 4.20
CA ALA A 134 18.70 0.96 4.91
C ALA A 134 18.78 1.18 6.43
N ARG A 135 19.99 1.15 6.99
CA ARG A 135 20.24 1.39 8.42
C ARG A 135 19.76 2.78 8.85
N ALA A 136 20.09 3.81 8.09
CA ALA A 136 19.66 5.17 8.39
C ALA A 136 18.13 5.31 8.36
N ALA A 137 17.48 4.70 7.36
CA ALA A 137 16.03 4.71 7.21
C ALA A 137 15.33 3.99 8.38
N TYR A 138 15.78 2.79 8.75
CA TYR A 138 15.22 2.06 9.89
C TYR A 138 15.46 2.77 11.22
N GLN A 139 16.62 3.43 11.41
CA GLN A 139 16.85 4.24 12.61
C GLN A 139 15.88 5.41 12.72
N SER A 140 15.57 6.07 11.60
CA SER A 140 14.55 7.12 11.53
C SER A 140 13.16 6.57 11.87
N ALA A 141 12.76 5.43 11.28
CA ALA A 141 11.50 4.76 11.60
C ALA A 141 11.40 4.44 13.09
N ARG A 142 12.46 3.86 13.66
CA ARG A 142 12.56 3.54 15.09
C ARG A 142 12.36 4.78 15.95
N GLN A 143 13.01 5.88 15.62
CA GLN A 143 12.89 7.14 16.37
C GLN A 143 11.44 7.65 16.35
N SER A 144 10.77 7.64 15.20
CA SER A 144 9.38 8.06 15.06
C SER A 144 8.42 7.17 15.88
N LEU A 145 8.65 5.85 15.88
CA LEU A 145 7.87 4.91 16.68
C LEU A 145 8.04 5.16 18.19
N VAL A 146 9.28 5.37 18.65
CA VAL A 146 9.58 5.70 20.07
C VAL A 146 8.89 7.01 20.49
N GLN A 147 8.95 8.04 19.66
CA GLN A 147 8.30 9.33 19.95
C GLN A 147 6.77 9.19 20.03
N SER A 148 6.20 8.27 19.28
CA SER A 148 4.76 7.95 19.29
C SER A 148 4.36 6.94 20.37
N GLY A 149 5.29 6.42 21.16
CA GLY A 149 5.04 5.39 22.17
C GLY A 149 4.66 4.03 21.59
N LEU A 150 5.03 3.76 20.34
CA LEU A 150 4.73 2.52 19.62
C LEU A 150 5.86 1.50 19.76
N ASN A 151 5.52 0.22 19.50
CA ASN A 151 6.46 -0.89 19.58
C ASN A 151 7.49 -0.84 18.45
N THR A 152 8.78 -1.05 18.78
CA THR A 152 9.92 -1.02 17.85
C THR A 152 10.47 -2.39 17.48
N ALA A 153 9.93 -3.49 18.02
CA ALA A 153 10.52 -4.83 17.90
C ALA A 153 10.77 -5.27 16.46
N LEU A 154 9.85 -4.96 15.54
CA LEU A 154 10.04 -5.28 14.12
C LEU A 154 11.21 -4.51 13.51
N ILE A 155 11.31 -3.22 13.79
CA ILE A 155 12.41 -2.38 13.27
C ILE A 155 13.75 -2.77 13.89
N ASP A 156 13.76 -3.11 15.19
CA ASP A 156 14.96 -3.59 15.87
C ASP A 156 15.45 -4.93 15.25
N LEU A 157 14.53 -5.82 14.87
CA LEU A 157 14.83 -7.04 14.13
C LEU A 157 15.43 -6.74 12.75
N LYS A 158 14.79 -5.85 11.97
CA LYS A 158 15.29 -5.43 10.65
C LYS A 158 16.69 -4.80 10.75
N LEU A 159 16.94 -3.96 11.76
CA LEU A 159 18.25 -3.37 12.01
C LEU A 159 19.31 -4.41 12.33
N SER A 160 18.98 -5.43 13.13
CA SER A 160 19.91 -6.50 13.51
C SER A 160 20.24 -7.45 12.36
N ALA A 161 19.37 -7.54 11.35
CA ALA A 161 19.57 -8.36 10.17
C ALA A 161 20.48 -7.70 9.11
N LEU A 162 20.75 -6.40 9.22
CA LEU A 162 21.65 -5.71 8.29
C LEU A 162 23.11 -6.09 8.55
N PRO A 163 23.93 -6.26 7.50
CA PRO A 163 25.36 -6.51 7.64
C PRO A 163 26.02 -5.40 8.46
N GLU A 164 27.00 -5.79 9.30
CA GLU A 164 27.87 -4.83 9.98
C GLU A 164 28.69 -4.09 8.90
N GLY A 165 28.61 -2.76 8.90
CA GLY A 165 29.34 -1.91 7.96
C GLY A 165 30.78 -1.68 8.35
#